data_c2ffaeb8cb4845ce7db0fad761b35ab2
#
_entry.id   c2ffaeb8cb4845ce7db0fad761b35ab2
#
_cell.length_a   1.000
_cell.length_b   1.000
_cell.length_c   1.000
_cell.angle_alpha   90.00
_cell.angle_beta   90.00
_cell.angle_gamma   90.00
#
_symmetry.space_group_name_H-M   'P 1'
#
loop_
_entity.id
_entity.type
_entity.pdbx_description
1 polymer ?
#
loop_
_entity_poly.entity_id
_entity_poly.type
_entity_poly.pdbx_seq_one_letter_code
_entity_poly.pdbx_strand_id
1 'polypeptide(L)'
;MATVAHQMFHAFEDTYNTYKDGRDVEMEMRLGKKNMNGIFDTNIPQAQWTSVKNGLDKYTEWETTDHQKFTVFRGKRGVRLTEEQDTGERKCIRKITRENKDFPVDAWNVRFGVSVEKPIKEEDQPDEFDDTIEKERWSYVRKNLRIDLTVITPEDMDAEEPIHQIELEMLPPYTEDRDTLFNQMYKVFDVLKLMPSRP
;
A
#
# COMPACT_ATOMS: atom_id res chain seq x y z
N MET A 1 11.34 12.61 16.38
CA MET A 1 11.29 11.45 15.46
C MET A 1 11.65 10.12 16.13
N ALA A 2 12.78 9.95 16.81
CA ALA A 2 13.14 8.66 17.43
C ALA A 2 12.06 8.11 18.39
N THR A 3 11.47 8.96 19.25
CA THR A 3 10.43 8.55 20.21
C THR A 3 9.14 8.10 19.50
N VAL A 4 8.71 8.80 18.44
CA VAL A 4 7.53 8.44 17.64
C VAL A 4 7.74 7.11 16.91
N ALA A 5 8.91 6.92 16.31
CA ALA A 5 9.25 5.67 15.63
C ALA A 5 9.23 4.46 16.58
N HIS A 6 9.75 4.60 17.81
CA HIS A 6 9.71 3.52 18.78
C HIS A 6 8.29 3.23 19.31
N GLN A 7 7.48 4.27 19.56
CA GLN A 7 6.08 4.07 19.95
C GLN A 7 5.27 3.40 18.85
N MET A 8 5.46 3.83 17.60
CA MET A 8 4.85 3.21 16.45
C MET A 8 5.28 1.75 16.30
N PHE A 9 6.58 1.47 16.48
CA PHE A 9 7.14 0.14 16.35
C PHE A 9 6.53 -0.85 17.35
N HIS A 10 6.39 -0.49 18.62
CA HIS A 10 5.78 -1.39 19.60
C HIS A 10 4.37 -1.82 19.21
N ALA A 11 3.51 -0.85 18.84
CA ALA A 11 2.15 -1.18 18.42
C ALA A 11 2.09 -1.96 17.09
N PHE A 12 3.05 -1.71 16.20
CA PHE A 12 3.23 -2.43 14.95
C PHE A 12 3.71 -3.87 15.19
N GLU A 13 4.73 -4.06 16.06
CA GLU A 13 5.33 -5.36 16.38
C GLU A 13 4.29 -6.35 16.93
N ASP A 14 3.41 -5.90 17.82
CA ASP A 14 2.34 -6.74 18.38
C ASP A 14 1.41 -7.27 17.28
N THR A 15 0.97 -6.39 16.38
CA THR A 15 0.11 -6.78 15.26
C THR A 15 0.86 -7.67 14.28
N TYR A 16 2.10 -7.33 13.94
CA TYR A 16 2.94 -8.16 13.07
C TYR A 16 3.06 -9.59 13.59
N ASN A 17 3.45 -9.75 14.86
CA ASN A 17 3.62 -11.07 15.48
C ASN A 17 2.31 -11.88 15.56
N THR A 18 1.17 -11.19 15.63
CA THR A 18 -0.15 -11.86 15.61
C THR A 18 -0.48 -12.49 14.27
N TYR A 19 -0.03 -11.89 13.16
CA TYR A 19 -0.48 -12.27 11.82
C TYR A 19 0.60 -12.87 10.91
N LYS A 20 1.91 -12.72 11.21
CA LYS A 20 3.02 -13.11 10.32
C LYS A 20 3.01 -14.57 9.87
N ASP A 21 2.46 -15.47 10.68
CA ASP A 21 2.36 -16.90 10.38
C ASP A 21 1.04 -17.28 9.69
N GLY A 22 0.19 -16.30 9.43
CA GLY A 22 -1.10 -16.51 8.77
C GLY A 22 -0.96 -16.81 7.29
N ARG A 23 -1.88 -17.64 6.76
CA ARG A 23 -1.95 -17.89 5.31
C ARG A 23 -2.60 -16.68 4.60
N ASP A 24 -2.07 -16.34 3.43
CA ASP A 24 -2.61 -15.31 2.56
C ASP A 24 -2.70 -13.93 3.23
N VAL A 25 -1.83 -13.68 4.21
CA VAL A 25 -1.76 -12.40 4.93
C VAL A 25 -0.99 -11.39 4.08
N GLU A 26 -1.52 -10.17 4.03
CA GLU A 26 -0.87 -8.98 3.52
C GLU A 26 -0.71 -7.98 4.66
N MET A 27 0.49 -7.44 4.81
CA MET A 27 0.82 -6.41 5.79
C MET A 27 1.41 -5.20 5.08
N GLU A 28 0.78 -4.05 5.27
CA GLU A 28 1.16 -2.84 4.55
C GLU A 28 1.12 -1.60 5.44
N MET A 29 1.95 -0.63 5.13
CA MET A 29 1.86 0.73 5.65
C MET A 29 1.42 1.66 4.54
N ARG A 30 0.39 2.46 4.79
CA ARG A 30 -0.11 3.47 3.84
C ARG A 30 0.13 4.85 4.40
N LEU A 31 0.56 5.76 3.53
CA LEU A 31 0.59 7.17 3.84
C LEU A 31 -0.75 7.81 3.53
N GLY A 32 -1.15 8.77 4.35
CA GLY A 32 -2.41 9.48 4.16
C GLY A 32 -2.64 10.57 5.20
N LYS A 33 -3.87 11.05 5.26
CA LYS A 33 -4.33 12.00 6.26
C LYS A 33 -5.67 11.58 6.82
N LYS A 34 -5.91 11.84 8.10
CA LYS A 34 -7.26 11.80 8.65
C LYS A 34 -7.95 13.14 8.38
N ASN A 35 -9.13 13.06 7.80
CA ASN A 35 -10.01 14.22 7.68
C ASN A 35 -10.66 14.56 9.04
N MET A 36 -11.43 15.64 9.09
CA MET A 36 -12.13 16.09 10.31
C MET A 36 -13.11 15.05 10.89
N ASN A 37 -13.59 14.14 10.06
CA ASN A 37 -14.48 13.04 10.47
C ASN A 37 -13.72 11.78 10.92
N GLY A 38 -12.39 11.83 11.00
CA GLY A 38 -11.55 10.70 11.36
C GLY A 38 -11.36 9.65 10.25
N ILE A 39 -11.87 9.90 9.05
CA ILE A 39 -11.71 9.02 7.90
C ILE A 39 -10.29 9.18 7.36
N PHE A 40 -9.62 8.05 7.14
CA PHE A 40 -8.28 8.01 6.59
C PHE A 40 -8.36 8.16 5.06
N ASP A 41 -7.81 9.24 4.55
CA ASP A 41 -7.67 9.54 3.13
C ASP A 41 -6.25 9.18 2.67
N THR A 42 -6.14 8.28 1.70
CA THR A 42 -4.87 7.82 1.13
C THR A 42 -4.37 8.70 -0.02
N ASN A 43 -5.15 9.70 -0.43
CA ASN A 43 -4.76 10.57 -1.53
C ASN A 43 -3.60 11.49 -1.11
N ILE A 44 -2.45 11.30 -1.73
CA ILE A 44 -1.25 12.13 -1.57
C ILE A 44 -1.26 13.20 -2.66
N PRO A 45 -1.10 14.50 -2.34
CA PRO A 45 -1.02 15.52 -3.38
C PRO A 45 0.08 15.20 -4.40
N GLN A 46 -0.20 15.41 -5.67
CA GLN A 46 0.66 15.04 -6.79
C GLN A 46 2.11 15.50 -6.64
N ALA A 47 2.34 16.72 -6.14
CA ALA A 47 3.68 17.26 -5.97
C ALA A 47 4.53 16.44 -4.98
N GLN A 48 3.93 16.01 -3.84
CA GLN A 48 4.58 15.16 -2.85
C GLN A 48 4.83 13.77 -3.40
N TRP A 49 3.83 13.18 -4.06
CA TRP A 49 3.94 11.88 -4.70
C TRP A 49 5.07 11.86 -5.76
N THR A 50 5.11 12.89 -6.65
CA THR A 50 6.16 13.03 -7.65
C THR A 50 7.55 13.18 -7.02
N SER A 51 7.65 13.93 -5.91
CA SER A 51 8.92 14.09 -5.19
C SER A 51 9.43 12.76 -4.63
N VAL A 52 8.52 11.94 -4.05
CA VAL A 52 8.87 10.60 -3.59
C VAL A 52 9.32 9.72 -4.76
N LYS A 53 8.57 9.70 -5.87
CA LYS A 53 8.94 8.94 -7.06
C LYS A 53 10.34 9.30 -7.54
N ASN A 54 10.63 10.58 -7.71
CA ASN A 54 11.93 11.07 -8.13
C ASN A 54 13.06 10.68 -7.15
N GLY A 55 12.76 10.60 -5.85
CA GLY A 55 13.70 10.15 -4.84
C GLY A 55 13.99 8.65 -4.94
N LEU A 56 12.96 7.84 -5.13
CA LEU A 56 13.10 6.38 -5.28
C LEU A 56 13.80 6.02 -6.60
N ASP A 57 13.51 6.73 -7.70
CA ASP A 57 14.14 6.51 -9.01
C ASP A 57 15.66 6.80 -8.99
N LYS A 58 16.12 7.69 -8.12
CA LYS A 58 17.56 8.01 -7.97
C LYS A 58 18.33 6.95 -7.20
N TYR A 59 17.67 6.13 -6.42
CA TYR A 59 18.31 5.07 -5.66
C TYR A 59 18.57 3.86 -6.57
N THR A 60 19.83 3.39 -6.59
CA THR A 60 20.30 2.40 -7.59
C THR A 60 20.43 0.98 -7.04
N GLU A 61 20.16 0.78 -5.74
CA GLU A 61 20.35 -0.54 -5.11
C GLU A 61 19.02 -1.29 -4.89
N TRP A 62 18.00 -1.03 -5.70
CA TRP A 62 16.79 -1.85 -5.72
C TRP A 62 17.11 -3.24 -6.25
N GLU A 63 16.57 -4.28 -5.60
CA GLU A 63 16.67 -5.67 -6.08
C GLU A 63 15.82 -5.85 -7.34
N THR A 64 14.63 -5.27 -7.34
CA THR A 64 13.78 -5.17 -8.53
C THR A 64 13.05 -3.83 -8.56
N THR A 65 12.79 -3.35 -9.76
CA THR A 65 11.85 -2.26 -10.03
C THR A 65 10.89 -2.72 -11.12
N ASP A 66 9.64 -2.34 -11.00
CA ASP A 66 8.60 -2.71 -11.96
C ASP A 66 7.63 -1.55 -12.20
N HIS A 67 7.00 -1.56 -13.37
CA HIS A 67 5.98 -0.59 -13.75
C HIS A 67 4.88 -1.32 -14.49
N GLN A 68 3.68 -1.31 -13.92
CA GLN A 68 2.54 -2.09 -14.42
C GLN A 68 1.27 -1.25 -14.48
N LYS A 69 0.40 -1.60 -15.41
CA LYS A 69 -0.95 -1.04 -15.52
C LYS A 69 -1.98 -2.13 -15.34
N PHE A 70 -3.00 -1.80 -14.57
CA PHE A 70 -4.05 -2.74 -14.20
C PHE A 70 -5.42 -2.13 -14.40
N THR A 71 -6.35 -2.96 -14.89
CA THR A 71 -7.78 -2.73 -14.72
C THR A 71 -8.25 -3.53 -13.51
N VAL A 72 -8.89 -2.87 -12.56
CA VAL A 72 -9.36 -3.50 -11.31
C VAL A 72 -10.88 -3.39 -11.21
N PHE A 73 -11.53 -4.54 -11.32
CA PHE A 73 -12.96 -4.68 -11.13
C PHE A 73 -13.25 -4.96 -9.66
N ARG A 74 -14.09 -4.16 -9.04
CA ARG A 74 -14.43 -4.26 -7.62
C ARG A 74 -15.87 -4.75 -7.45
N GLY A 75 -16.02 -5.80 -6.67
CA GLY A 75 -17.31 -6.39 -6.35
C GLY A 75 -17.61 -6.36 -4.86
N LYS A 76 -18.78 -6.85 -4.51
CA LYS A 76 -19.28 -6.89 -3.12
C LYS A 76 -18.35 -7.69 -2.19
N ARG A 77 -18.36 -7.33 -0.90
CA ARG A 77 -17.66 -8.06 0.16
C ARG A 77 -16.15 -8.20 -0.07
N GLY A 78 -15.52 -7.18 -0.70
CA GLY A 78 -14.09 -7.13 -0.91
C GLY A 78 -13.55 -8.01 -2.04
N VAL A 79 -14.41 -8.47 -2.94
CA VAL A 79 -13.98 -9.19 -4.16
C VAL A 79 -13.32 -8.20 -5.11
N ARG A 80 -12.18 -8.60 -5.66
CA ARG A 80 -11.43 -7.83 -6.66
C ARG A 80 -10.91 -8.76 -7.74
N LEU A 81 -11.19 -8.44 -8.99
CA LEU A 81 -10.52 -9.03 -10.14
C LEU A 81 -9.57 -7.98 -10.69
N THR A 82 -8.30 -8.31 -10.75
CA THR A 82 -7.25 -7.47 -11.31
C THR A 82 -6.78 -8.09 -12.61
N GLU A 83 -6.74 -7.30 -13.67
CA GLU A 83 -6.20 -7.68 -14.98
C GLU A 83 -5.01 -6.77 -15.29
N GLU A 84 -3.85 -7.37 -15.52
CA GLU A 84 -2.66 -6.65 -15.97
C GLU A 84 -2.79 -6.36 -17.46
N GLN A 85 -2.67 -5.08 -17.85
CA GLN A 85 -2.99 -4.65 -19.22
C GLN A 85 -2.00 -5.15 -20.26
N ASP A 86 -0.72 -5.28 -19.90
CA ASP A 86 0.33 -5.68 -20.85
C ASP A 86 0.37 -7.20 -21.10
N THR A 87 0.09 -8.00 -20.07
CA THR A 87 0.16 -9.47 -20.14
C THR A 87 -1.20 -10.14 -20.27
N GLY A 88 -2.28 -9.44 -19.88
CA GLY A 88 -3.61 -10.02 -19.76
C GLY A 88 -3.75 -10.99 -18.57
N GLU A 89 -2.75 -11.05 -17.66
CA GLU A 89 -2.84 -11.89 -16.48
C GLU A 89 -3.96 -11.42 -15.57
N ARG A 90 -4.78 -12.38 -15.12
CA ARG A 90 -5.96 -12.11 -14.27
C ARG A 90 -5.81 -12.77 -12.91
N LYS A 91 -6.05 -12.00 -11.85
CA LYS A 91 -6.06 -12.48 -10.47
C LYS A 91 -7.34 -12.04 -9.77
N CYS A 92 -8.14 -12.99 -9.32
CA CYS A 92 -9.32 -12.70 -8.51
C CYS A 92 -9.08 -13.10 -7.04
N ILE A 93 -9.36 -12.15 -6.14
CA ILE A 93 -9.19 -12.35 -4.70
C ILE A 93 -10.39 -11.82 -3.94
N ARG A 94 -10.53 -12.27 -2.69
CA ARG A 94 -11.35 -11.60 -1.66
C ARG A 94 -10.43 -11.01 -0.60
N LYS A 95 -10.35 -9.67 -0.55
CA LYS A 95 -9.58 -8.95 0.47
C LYS A 95 -10.45 -8.72 1.71
N ILE A 96 -9.99 -9.22 2.85
CA ILE A 96 -10.67 -9.14 4.14
C ILE A 96 -9.77 -8.39 5.11
N THR A 97 -10.10 -7.15 5.42
CA THR A 97 -9.38 -6.37 6.43
C THR A 97 -9.49 -7.04 7.80
N ARG A 98 -8.37 -7.20 8.49
CA ARG A 98 -8.26 -7.74 9.83
C ARG A 98 -8.04 -6.68 10.87
N GLU A 99 -7.08 -5.80 10.63
CA GLU A 99 -6.71 -4.76 11.56
C GLU A 99 -6.20 -3.52 10.82
N ASN A 100 -6.48 -2.34 11.38
CA ASN A 100 -5.88 -1.07 10.96
C ASN A 100 -5.49 -0.28 12.20
N LYS A 101 -4.24 0.19 12.23
CA LYS A 101 -3.71 1.09 13.26
C LYS A 101 -3.16 2.35 12.60
N ASP A 102 -3.62 3.51 13.07
CA ASP A 102 -3.22 4.79 12.53
C ASP A 102 -2.28 5.52 13.49
N PHE A 103 -1.16 5.99 12.96
CA PHE A 103 -0.13 6.70 13.71
C PHE A 103 0.06 8.10 13.12
N PRO A 104 -0.09 9.18 13.93
CA PRO A 104 0.27 10.51 13.49
C PRO A 104 1.79 10.66 13.41
N VAL A 105 2.27 11.15 12.28
CA VAL A 105 3.68 11.43 12.02
C VAL A 105 3.79 12.79 11.35
N ASP A 106 4.14 13.82 12.12
CA ASP A 106 4.19 15.21 11.67
C ASP A 106 2.86 15.66 11.01
N ALA A 107 2.89 16.06 9.75
CA ALA A 107 1.71 16.49 8.99
C ALA A 107 0.92 15.34 8.34
N TRP A 108 1.36 14.11 8.54
CA TRP A 108 0.81 12.91 7.92
C TRP A 108 0.29 11.91 8.94
N ASN A 109 -0.44 10.92 8.45
CA ASN A 109 -0.74 9.72 9.19
C ASN A 109 -0.17 8.52 8.45
N VAL A 110 0.33 7.56 9.20
CA VAL A 110 0.71 6.24 8.69
C VAL A 110 -0.32 5.25 9.17
N ARG A 111 -0.98 4.56 8.26
CA ARG A 111 -1.84 3.43 8.57
C ARG A 111 -1.08 2.13 8.40
N PHE A 112 -0.94 1.38 9.46
CA PHE A 112 -0.55 -0.02 9.38
C PHE A 112 -1.82 -0.87 9.24
N GLY A 113 -1.92 -1.58 8.12
CA GLY A 113 -3.05 -2.43 7.77
C GLY A 113 -2.64 -3.89 7.65
N VAL A 114 -3.50 -4.77 8.15
CA VAL A 114 -3.40 -6.21 7.93
C VAL A 114 -4.67 -6.68 7.26
N SER A 115 -4.52 -7.42 6.17
CA SER A 115 -5.61 -8.07 5.47
C SER A 115 -5.27 -9.52 5.13
N VAL A 116 -6.30 -10.28 4.76
CA VAL A 116 -6.16 -11.62 4.19
C VAL A 116 -6.72 -11.57 2.77
N GLU A 117 -5.91 -11.96 1.80
CA GLU A 117 -6.25 -11.98 0.38
C GLU A 117 -6.48 -13.43 -0.09
N LYS A 118 -7.72 -13.90 0.02
CA LYS A 118 -8.07 -15.26 -0.39
C LYS A 118 -8.26 -15.35 -1.90
N PRO A 119 -7.51 -16.20 -2.62
CA PRO A 119 -7.76 -16.46 -4.02
C PRO A 119 -9.18 -16.96 -4.26
N ILE A 120 -9.80 -16.50 -5.34
CA ILE A 120 -11.10 -16.96 -5.83
C ILE A 120 -10.87 -17.69 -7.14
N LYS A 121 -11.35 -18.93 -7.23
CA LYS A 121 -11.25 -19.71 -8.47
C LYS A 121 -12.17 -19.13 -9.55
N GLU A 122 -11.84 -19.40 -10.81
CA GLU A 122 -12.58 -18.84 -11.95
C GLU A 122 -14.07 -19.18 -11.90
N GLU A 123 -14.42 -20.42 -11.52
CA GLU A 123 -15.80 -20.89 -11.38
C GLU A 123 -16.59 -20.21 -10.25
N ASP A 124 -15.91 -19.58 -9.29
CA ASP A 124 -16.50 -18.90 -8.11
C ASP A 124 -16.50 -17.37 -8.23
N GLN A 125 -16.03 -16.84 -9.37
CA GLN A 125 -16.01 -15.39 -9.60
C GLN A 125 -17.43 -14.86 -9.83
N PRO A 126 -17.72 -13.61 -9.40
CA PRO A 126 -19.01 -13.01 -9.69
C PRO A 126 -19.15 -12.71 -11.20
N ASP A 127 -20.38 -12.84 -11.72
CA ASP A 127 -20.71 -12.47 -13.10
C ASP A 127 -20.65 -10.96 -13.34
N GLU A 128 -20.87 -10.16 -12.27
CA GLU A 128 -20.91 -8.70 -12.33
C GLU A 128 -20.07 -8.07 -11.22
N PHE A 129 -19.46 -6.93 -11.55
CA PHE A 129 -18.72 -6.09 -10.62
C PHE A 129 -19.44 -4.74 -10.46
N ASP A 130 -19.28 -4.13 -9.26
CA ASP A 130 -19.98 -2.90 -8.91
C ASP A 130 -19.29 -1.65 -9.50
N ASP A 131 -17.98 -1.74 -9.77
CA ASP A 131 -17.14 -0.61 -10.11
C ASP A 131 -15.83 -1.06 -10.78
N THR A 132 -15.27 -0.21 -11.62
CA THR A 132 -14.01 -0.43 -12.34
C THR A 132 -13.09 0.77 -12.16
N ILE A 133 -11.82 0.52 -11.90
CA ILE A 133 -10.79 1.55 -11.82
C ILE A 133 -9.55 1.13 -12.61
N GLU A 134 -8.88 2.11 -13.18
CA GLU A 134 -7.55 1.94 -13.75
C GLU A 134 -6.48 2.26 -12.70
N LYS A 135 -5.41 1.45 -12.66
CA LYS A 135 -4.27 1.65 -11.78
C LYS A 135 -2.98 1.61 -12.58
N GLU A 136 -2.15 2.61 -12.38
CA GLU A 136 -0.77 2.62 -12.84
C GLU A 136 0.16 2.59 -11.63
N ARG A 137 1.06 1.60 -11.55
CA ARG A 137 1.87 1.32 -10.36
C ARG A 137 3.34 1.22 -10.71
N TRP A 138 4.17 1.90 -9.92
CA TRP A 138 5.62 1.75 -9.87
C TRP A 138 6.00 1.06 -8.56
N SER A 139 6.69 -0.06 -8.66
CA SER A 139 7.11 -0.89 -7.52
C SER A 139 8.61 -0.91 -7.38
N TYR A 140 9.08 -0.79 -6.14
CA TYR A 140 10.50 -0.80 -5.78
C TYR A 140 10.72 -1.80 -4.65
N VAL A 141 11.49 -2.85 -4.89
CA VAL A 141 11.68 -3.96 -3.93
C VAL A 141 13.11 -4.01 -3.41
N ARG A 142 13.23 -4.12 -2.10
CA ARG A 142 14.49 -4.42 -1.41
C ARG A 142 14.22 -5.08 -0.06
N LYS A 143 14.95 -6.18 0.25
CA LYS A 143 14.92 -6.86 1.55
C LYS A 143 13.50 -7.17 2.06
N ASN A 144 12.71 -7.82 1.23
CA ASN A 144 11.33 -8.20 1.54
C ASN A 144 10.42 -7.01 1.92
N LEU A 145 10.73 -5.83 1.41
CA LEU A 145 9.87 -4.66 1.46
C LEU A 145 9.66 -4.14 0.05
N ARG A 146 8.42 -3.95 -0.33
CA ARG A 146 8.01 -3.31 -1.58
C ARG A 146 7.44 -1.93 -1.28
N ILE A 147 7.90 -0.92 -2.01
CA ILE A 147 7.31 0.41 -2.00
C ILE A 147 6.55 0.57 -3.30
N ASP A 148 5.25 0.76 -3.20
CA ASP A 148 4.36 0.96 -4.34
C ASP A 148 3.90 2.41 -4.40
N LEU A 149 4.11 3.01 -5.56
CA LEU A 149 3.57 4.31 -5.94
C LEU A 149 2.48 4.07 -6.98
N THR A 150 1.23 4.39 -6.63
CA THR A 150 0.07 4.08 -7.48
C THR A 150 -0.67 5.36 -7.85
N VAL A 151 -1.03 5.49 -9.12
CA VAL A 151 -2.03 6.44 -9.63
C VAL A 151 -3.29 5.64 -9.92
N ILE A 152 -4.42 6.09 -9.38
CA ILE A 152 -5.74 5.49 -9.60
C ILE A 152 -6.56 6.49 -10.39
N THR A 153 -7.05 6.06 -11.54
CA THR A 153 -7.98 6.85 -12.37
C THR A 153 -9.35 6.17 -12.29
N PRO A 154 -10.39 6.86 -11.78
CA PRO A 154 -11.76 6.37 -11.87
C PRO A 154 -12.19 6.22 -13.34
N GLU A 155 -13.04 5.26 -13.66
CA GLU A 155 -13.54 5.05 -15.01
C GLU A 155 -14.39 6.24 -15.49
N ASP A 156 -15.08 6.89 -14.57
CA ASP A 156 -15.93 8.07 -14.84
C ASP A 156 -15.06 9.36 -14.78
N MET A 157 -14.40 9.66 -15.89
CA MET A 157 -13.41 10.75 -16.03
C MET A 157 -13.98 12.16 -15.90
N ASP A 158 -15.31 12.34 -15.86
CA ASP A 158 -15.94 13.68 -15.88
C ASP A 158 -15.98 14.36 -14.50
N ALA A 159 -15.58 13.70 -13.40
CA ALA A 159 -15.83 14.19 -12.05
C ALA A 159 -14.66 14.17 -11.05
N GLU A 160 -13.62 13.36 -11.21
CA GLU A 160 -12.62 13.21 -10.16
C GLU A 160 -11.16 13.26 -10.66
N GLU A 161 -10.32 14.01 -9.94
CA GLU A 161 -8.88 14.02 -10.18
C GLU A 161 -8.26 12.65 -9.83
N PRO A 162 -7.17 12.24 -10.51
CA PRO A 162 -6.46 11.01 -10.17
C PRO A 162 -6.03 10.96 -8.71
N ILE A 163 -6.20 9.80 -8.07
CA ILE A 163 -5.78 9.55 -6.69
C ILE A 163 -4.36 8.99 -6.69
N HIS A 164 -3.48 9.62 -5.91
CA HIS A 164 -2.09 9.20 -5.78
C HIS A 164 -1.86 8.52 -4.44
N GLN A 165 -1.38 7.28 -4.45
CA GLN A 165 -1.15 6.50 -3.24
C GLN A 165 0.31 6.11 -3.08
N ILE A 166 0.74 5.98 -1.82
CA ILE A 166 2.06 5.48 -1.43
C ILE A 166 1.84 4.40 -0.37
N GLU A 167 2.29 3.19 -0.69
CA GLU A 167 2.16 2.00 0.14
C GLU A 167 3.53 1.34 0.32
N LEU A 168 3.79 0.80 1.50
CA LEU A 168 4.96 -0.01 1.80
C LEU A 168 4.47 -1.37 2.28
N GLU A 169 4.62 -2.39 1.45
CA GLU A 169 4.17 -3.75 1.72
C GLU A 169 5.33 -4.62 2.17
N MET A 170 5.13 -5.35 3.25
CA MET A 170 6.06 -6.38 3.69
C MET A 170 5.82 -7.65 2.88
N LEU A 171 6.88 -8.15 2.25
CA LEU A 171 6.82 -9.36 1.43
C LEU A 171 7.25 -10.59 2.25
N PRO A 172 6.58 -11.74 2.08
CA PRO A 172 7.04 -12.99 2.66
C PRO A 172 8.37 -13.46 2.02
N PRO A 173 9.20 -14.25 2.72
CA PRO A 173 8.96 -14.68 4.09
C PRO A 173 9.10 -13.55 5.09
N TYR A 174 8.18 -13.49 6.06
CA TYR A 174 8.20 -12.49 7.11
C TYR A 174 9.37 -12.74 8.07
N THR A 175 10.04 -11.66 8.49
CA THR A 175 11.24 -11.77 9.33
C THR A 175 10.92 -12.13 10.78
N GLU A 176 11.78 -12.96 11.40
CA GLU A 176 11.77 -13.18 12.85
C GLU A 176 12.73 -12.21 13.57
N ASP A 177 13.63 -11.57 12.83
CA ASP A 177 14.61 -10.64 13.39
C ASP A 177 13.98 -9.27 13.67
N ARG A 178 13.99 -8.89 14.93
CA ARG A 178 13.36 -7.67 15.43
C ARG A 178 13.98 -6.39 14.86
N ASP A 179 15.29 -6.38 14.66
CA ASP A 179 15.99 -5.21 14.12
C ASP A 179 15.68 -5.04 12.63
N THR A 180 15.59 -6.14 11.90
CA THR A 180 15.15 -6.13 10.50
C THR A 180 13.72 -5.62 10.39
N LEU A 181 12.81 -6.08 11.24
CA LEU A 181 11.42 -5.63 11.29
C LEU A 181 11.35 -4.12 11.59
N PHE A 182 12.12 -3.65 12.58
CA PHE A 182 12.19 -2.23 12.89
C PHE A 182 12.68 -1.41 11.67
N ASN A 183 13.71 -1.87 10.98
CA ASN A 183 14.23 -1.21 9.80
C ASN A 183 13.24 -1.18 8.64
N GLN A 184 12.46 -2.25 8.43
CA GLN A 184 11.39 -2.27 7.43
C GLN A 184 10.31 -1.23 7.75
N MET A 185 9.82 -1.21 8.99
CA MET A 185 8.85 -0.20 9.44
C MET A 185 9.43 1.21 9.34
N TYR A 186 10.70 1.40 9.72
CA TYR A 186 11.35 2.72 9.69
C TYR A 186 11.43 3.32 8.28
N LYS A 187 11.36 2.52 7.22
CA LYS A 187 11.38 3.00 5.83
C LYS A 187 10.26 3.99 5.52
N VAL A 188 9.14 3.94 6.24
CA VAL A 188 8.08 4.93 6.08
C VAL A 188 8.57 6.35 6.40
N PHE A 189 9.45 6.50 7.39
CA PHE A 189 10.07 7.80 7.74
C PHE A 189 11.06 8.27 6.67
N ASP A 190 11.78 7.33 6.03
CA ASP A 190 12.67 7.68 4.93
C ASP A 190 11.87 8.17 3.72
N VAL A 191 10.73 7.54 3.41
CA VAL A 191 9.82 8.00 2.36
C VAL A 191 9.22 9.37 2.69
N LEU A 192 8.80 9.60 3.94
CA LEU A 192 8.29 10.90 4.37
C LEU A 192 9.31 12.04 4.22
N LYS A 193 10.61 11.77 4.38
CA LYS A 193 11.67 12.76 4.16
C LYS A 193 11.83 13.19 2.70
N LEU A 194 11.38 12.35 1.76
CA LEU A 194 11.36 12.69 0.32
C LEU A 194 10.23 13.64 -0.04
N MET A 195 9.24 13.80 0.83
CA MET A 195 8.14 14.75 0.61
C MET A 195 8.62 16.17 0.97
N PRO A 196 8.46 17.15 0.09
CA PRO A 196 8.79 18.53 0.43
C PRO A 196 7.91 18.98 1.60
N SER A 197 8.53 19.69 2.54
CA SER A 197 7.78 20.47 3.53
C SER A 197 6.85 21.41 2.76
N ARG A 198 5.60 21.56 3.21
CA ARG A 198 4.72 22.58 2.62
C ARG A 198 5.41 23.95 2.72
N PRO A 199 5.34 24.76 1.64
CA PRO A 199 5.77 26.14 1.74
C PRO A 199 4.94 26.90 2.77
#